data_68546907735c31b5234dc52a00669d30
#
_entry.id   68546907735c31b5234dc52a00669d30
#
_cell.length_a   1.000
_cell.length_b   1.000
_cell.length_c   1.000
_cell.angle_alpha   90.00
_cell.angle_beta   90.00
_cell.angle_gamma   90.00
#
_symmetry.space_group_name_H-M   'P 1'
#
loop_
_entity.id
_entity.type
_entity.pdbx_description
1 polymer ?
#
loop_
_entity_poly.entity_id
_entity_poly.type
_entity_poly.pdbx_seq_one_letter_code
_entity_poly.pdbx_strand_id
1 'polypeptide(L)'
;YRTNFGIGHSIREILEAHNPPKGTPFGGALGAGHKGLYDTINNSLHFQLGLALASLGVVTSLVAQHMYALPSYAFIARDYTTQAALYTHHQYIAIFLMCGAFAHGAIFFIRDYDPEANKNNVLARMLEHKEAIISHLSWVSLFLGFHTLGLYVHNDVVVAFGTPEKQILVEPVFAQFVQAASGKALYGMDVLLANPNSLVSNAPGPGAVWLPGWLDAINAGNNSLFLQIGPGDFLVHHAIALGLHTTTLILVKGALDARGSKLMPDKKDFGYSFPCDGPGRGGTCDISAWDAFYLAVFWALNTVAWLTFYWHWKHLAIWQGNVAQFNESSTYLMGWFRDYLWLNSSQLINGYNPSGTNNLAVWAWMFLFGHLVWATGFMFLISWRGYWQELIETIVWAHQRTPLANLVGWRDKPVALSIVQARVVGLAHFTVGFFLTYAAFLIASTSGKFG
;
A
#
# COMPACT_ATOMS: atom_id res chain seq x y z
N TYR A 1 -26.98 -19.21 -11.93
CA TYR A 1 -28.37 -19.29 -11.46
C TYR A 1 -29.33 -19.36 -12.64
N ARG A 2 -30.52 -19.88 -12.39
CA ARG A 2 -31.63 -19.90 -13.34
C ARG A 2 -32.89 -19.40 -12.67
N THR A 3 -33.69 -18.64 -13.40
CA THR A 3 -35.04 -18.20 -12.96
C THR A 3 -36.13 -19.06 -13.61
N ASN A 4 -37.36 -18.98 -13.10
CA ASN A 4 -38.50 -19.64 -13.69
C ASN A 4 -38.98 -18.98 -14.99
N PHE A 5 -38.36 -17.85 -15.39
CA PHE A 5 -38.69 -17.12 -16.61
C PHE A 5 -37.72 -17.41 -17.76
N GLY A 6 -36.90 -18.44 -17.67
CA GLY A 6 -35.95 -18.81 -18.70
C GLY A 6 -34.67 -17.97 -18.71
N ILE A 7 -34.47 -17.09 -17.73
CA ILE A 7 -33.28 -16.27 -17.58
C ILE A 7 -32.34 -16.97 -16.62
N GLY A 8 -31.05 -17.01 -16.95
CA GLY A 8 -30.02 -17.56 -16.10
C GLY A 8 -28.67 -17.09 -16.53
N HIS A 9 -27.70 -17.18 -15.61
CA HIS A 9 -26.32 -16.87 -15.87
C HIS A 9 -25.43 -18.02 -15.38
N SER A 10 -24.54 -18.47 -16.25
CA SER A 10 -23.50 -19.45 -15.94
C SER A 10 -22.15 -18.75 -16.05
N ILE A 11 -21.38 -18.72 -14.97
CA ILE A 11 -20.05 -18.14 -14.99
C ILE A 11 -19.16 -18.86 -15.99
N ARG A 12 -19.28 -20.19 -16.11
CA ARG A 12 -18.57 -20.97 -17.13
C ARG A 12 -18.88 -20.46 -18.53
N GLU A 13 -20.16 -20.28 -18.87
CA GLU A 13 -20.57 -19.81 -20.19
C GLU A 13 -20.14 -18.37 -20.45
N ILE A 14 -20.18 -17.50 -19.43
CA ILE A 14 -19.73 -16.12 -19.54
C ILE A 14 -18.23 -16.06 -19.85
N LEU A 15 -17.40 -16.83 -19.13
CA LEU A 15 -15.95 -16.88 -19.37
C LEU A 15 -15.63 -17.46 -20.76
N GLU A 16 -16.24 -18.57 -21.11
CA GLU A 16 -15.96 -19.26 -22.38
C GLU A 16 -16.45 -18.48 -23.61
N ALA A 17 -17.46 -17.61 -23.44
CA ALA A 17 -17.93 -16.74 -24.51
C ALA A 17 -16.92 -15.65 -24.89
N HIS A 18 -16.02 -15.28 -23.97
CA HIS A 18 -15.01 -14.25 -24.19
C HIS A 18 -13.73 -14.85 -24.78
N ASN A 19 -13.87 -15.45 -25.96
CA ASN A 19 -12.77 -15.91 -26.77
C ASN A 19 -12.58 -14.96 -27.97
N PRO A 20 -11.34 -14.62 -28.36
CA PRO A 20 -11.13 -13.75 -29.50
C PRO A 20 -11.63 -14.43 -30.77
N PRO A 21 -12.18 -13.65 -31.74
CA PRO A 21 -12.56 -14.17 -33.03
C PRO A 21 -11.33 -14.77 -33.76
N LYS A 22 -11.52 -15.92 -34.38
CA LYS A 22 -10.49 -16.53 -35.22
C LYS A 22 -10.21 -15.64 -36.42
N GLY A 23 -8.94 -15.46 -36.77
CA GLY A 23 -8.54 -14.73 -37.99
C GLY A 23 -8.48 -13.22 -37.85
N THR A 24 -8.34 -12.66 -36.65
CA THR A 24 -8.05 -11.23 -36.49
C THR A 24 -6.66 -10.88 -36.99
N PRO A 25 -6.44 -9.65 -37.57
CA PRO A 25 -5.15 -9.24 -38.09
C PRO A 25 -3.99 -9.29 -37.08
N PHE A 26 -4.29 -9.22 -35.79
CA PHE A 26 -3.31 -9.24 -34.71
C PHE A 26 -3.08 -10.65 -34.13
N GLY A 27 -3.50 -11.68 -34.83
CA GLY A 27 -3.14 -13.07 -34.55
C GLY A 27 -3.66 -13.63 -33.24
N GLY A 28 -4.75 -13.08 -32.72
CA GLY A 28 -5.32 -13.57 -31.47
C GLY A 28 -4.42 -13.25 -30.26
N ALA A 29 -4.22 -11.98 -29.95
CA ALA A 29 -3.45 -11.52 -28.80
C ALA A 29 -3.89 -12.18 -27.47
N LEU A 30 -5.12 -12.69 -27.41
CA LEU A 30 -5.66 -13.40 -26.25
C LEU A 30 -5.66 -14.94 -26.42
N GLY A 31 -5.14 -15.47 -27.52
CA GLY A 31 -5.04 -16.92 -27.77
C GLY A 31 -6.38 -17.64 -27.65
N ALA A 32 -6.48 -18.61 -26.77
CA ALA A 32 -7.73 -19.31 -26.46
C ALA A 32 -8.67 -18.52 -25.52
N GLY A 33 -8.35 -17.27 -25.24
CA GLY A 33 -9.17 -16.41 -24.37
C GLY A 33 -9.32 -16.95 -22.96
N HIS A 34 -10.55 -16.98 -22.50
CA HIS A 34 -10.86 -17.36 -21.12
C HIS A 34 -11.25 -18.84 -20.96
N LYS A 35 -10.94 -19.66 -21.96
CA LYS A 35 -11.25 -21.10 -21.91
C LYS A 35 -10.46 -21.78 -20.79
N GLY A 36 -11.13 -22.63 -20.01
CA GLY A 36 -10.54 -23.40 -18.93
C GLY A 36 -10.43 -22.63 -17.61
N LEU A 37 -10.73 -21.34 -17.58
CA LEU A 37 -10.56 -20.55 -16.36
C LEU A 37 -11.63 -20.86 -15.31
N TYR A 38 -12.83 -21.24 -15.71
CA TYR A 38 -13.84 -21.62 -14.72
C TYR A 38 -13.35 -22.79 -13.84
N ASP A 39 -12.86 -23.85 -14.46
CA ASP A 39 -12.34 -25.00 -13.72
C ASP A 39 -11.06 -24.65 -12.94
N THR A 40 -10.23 -23.83 -13.49
CA THR A 40 -9.01 -23.34 -12.81
C THR A 40 -9.34 -22.57 -11.53
N ILE A 41 -10.32 -21.67 -11.59
CA ILE A 41 -10.77 -20.90 -10.42
C ILE A 41 -11.54 -21.80 -9.46
N ASN A 42 -12.48 -22.59 -9.97
CA ASN A 42 -13.35 -23.42 -9.15
C ASN A 42 -12.60 -24.50 -8.37
N ASN A 43 -11.50 -25.00 -8.91
CA ASN A 43 -10.69 -26.05 -8.29
C ASN A 43 -9.52 -25.53 -7.46
N SER A 44 -9.37 -24.21 -7.31
CA SER A 44 -8.29 -23.61 -6.51
C SER A 44 -8.85 -22.64 -5.48
N LEU A 45 -8.75 -23.02 -4.20
CA LEU A 45 -9.08 -22.13 -3.09
C LEU A 45 -8.12 -20.94 -3.01
N HIS A 46 -6.86 -21.12 -3.40
CA HIS A 46 -5.89 -20.02 -3.41
C HIS A 46 -6.22 -18.96 -4.46
N PHE A 47 -6.68 -19.38 -5.64
CA PHE A 47 -7.15 -18.44 -6.66
C PHE A 47 -8.35 -17.65 -6.16
N GLN A 48 -9.35 -18.33 -5.59
CA GLN A 48 -10.56 -17.70 -5.04
C GLN A 48 -10.23 -16.76 -3.88
N LEU A 49 -9.34 -17.19 -2.98
CA LEU A 49 -8.90 -16.34 -1.87
C LEU A 49 -8.14 -15.11 -2.36
N GLY A 50 -7.29 -15.27 -3.38
CA GLY A 50 -6.62 -14.15 -4.03
C GLY A 50 -7.60 -13.12 -4.59
N LEU A 51 -8.64 -13.56 -5.28
CA LEU A 51 -9.71 -12.69 -5.79
C LEU A 51 -10.47 -11.98 -4.67
N ALA A 52 -10.83 -12.71 -3.60
CA ALA A 52 -11.54 -12.15 -2.46
C ALA A 52 -10.70 -11.09 -1.74
N LEU A 53 -9.42 -11.38 -1.49
CA LEU A 53 -8.51 -10.44 -0.85
C LEU A 53 -8.28 -9.18 -1.70
N ALA A 54 -8.13 -9.32 -3.01
CA ALA A 54 -7.97 -8.20 -3.93
C ALA A 54 -9.23 -7.32 -3.93
N SER A 55 -10.41 -7.92 -4.02
CA SER A 55 -11.69 -7.22 -3.99
C SER A 55 -11.88 -6.47 -2.67
N LEU A 56 -11.60 -7.13 -1.54
CA LEU A 56 -11.71 -6.50 -0.22
C LEU A 56 -10.67 -5.41 -0.02
N GLY A 57 -9.47 -5.57 -0.56
CA GLY A 57 -8.43 -4.53 -0.52
C GLY A 57 -8.89 -3.25 -1.24
N VAL A 58 -9.45 -3.39 -2.44
CA VAL A 58 -10.00 -2.26 -3.20
C VAL A 58 -11.16 -1.61 -2.44
N VAL A 59 -12.12 -2.41 -1.97
CA VAL A 59 -13.29 -1.90 -1.23
C VAL A 59 -12.86 -1.20 0.06
N THR A 60 -11.91 -1.75 0.79
CA THR A 60 -11.42 -1.15 2.05
C THR A 60 -10.75 0.20 1.81
N SER A 61 -9.96 0.33 0.74
CA SER A 61 -9.39 1.62 0.35
C SER A 61 -10.48 2.62 -0.08
N LEU A 62 -11.47 2.16 -0.85
CA LEU A 62 -12.62 2.99 -1.22
C LEU A 62 -13.41 3.45 0.00
N VAL A 63 -13.56 2.60 1.01
CA VAL A 63 -14.19 2.97 2.29
C VAL A 63 -13.43 4.13 2.93
N ALA A 64 -12.10 4.04 3.01
CA ALA A 64 -11.28 5.12 3.55
C ALA A 64 -11.51 6.43 2.78
N GLN A 65 -11.48 6.37 1.45
CA GLN A 65 -11.65 7.55 0.59
C GLN A 65 -13.05 8.16 0.71
N HIS A 66 -14.09 7.35 0.76
CA HIS A 66 -15.47 7.83 0.79
C HIS A 66 -15.91 8.29 2.18
N MET A 67 -15.43 7.64 3.24
CA MET A 67 -15.84 8.01 4.59
C MET A 67 -15.34 9.39 5.02
N TYR A 68 -14.14 9.81 4.61
CA TYR A 68 -13.68 11.15 4.97
C TYR A 68 -14.30 12.22 4.08
N ALA A 69 -14.47 11.93 2.78
CA ALA A 69 -14.98 12.92 1.82
C ALA A 69 -16.50 13.11 1.89
N LEU A 70 -17.22 12.05 2.25
CA LEU A 70 -18.67 11.99 2.31
C LEU A 70 -19.13 11.45 3.68
N PRO A 71 -18.87 12.16 4.79
CA PRO A 71 -19.19 11.67 6.13
C PRO A 71 -20.68 11.50 6.31
N SER A 72 -21.13 10.25 6.60
CA SER A 72 -22.54 9.88 6.69
C SER A 72 -23.05 9.70 8.12
N TYR A 73 -22.15 9.75 9.11
CA TYR A 73 -22.52 9.59 10.52
C TYR A 73 -22.60 10.96 11.20
N ALA A 74 -23.54 11.11 12.13
CA ALA A 74 -23.72 12.36 12.86
C ALA A 74 -22.44 12.78 13.61
N PHE A 75 -22.06 14.04 13.46
CA PHE A 75 -20.92 14.69 14.14
C PHE A 75 -19.54 14.12 13.79
N ILE A 76 -19.42 13.09 12.98
CA ILE A 76 -18.13 12.47 12.67
C ILE A 76 -17.22 13.40 11.87
N ALA A 77 -17.79 14.28 11.03
CA ALA A 77 -17.01 15.19 10.20
C ALA A 77 -16.12 16.15 11.02
N ARG A 78 -16.50 16.43 12.25
CA ARG A 78 -15.75 17.32 13.17
C ARG A 78 -15.02 16.57 14.28
N ASP A 79 -15.13 15.27 14.32
CA ASP A 79 -14.31 14.42 15.21
C ASP A 79 -13.01 14.06 14.48
N TYR A 80 -12.06 14.97 14.53
CA TYR A 80 -10.85 14.93 13.71
C TYR A 80 -9.97 13.73 14.03
N THR A 81 -9.84 13.37 15.29
CA THR A 81 -9.06 12.19 15.69
C THR A 81 -9.66 10.91 15.14
N THR A 82 -10.99 10.77 15.19
CA THR A 82 -11.71 9.63 14.61
C THR A 82 -11.54 9.59 13.08
N GLN A 83 -11.65 10.74 12.41
CA GLN A 83 -11.43 10.83 10.96
C GLN A 83 -10.02 10.39 10.58
N ALA A 84 -9.00 10.88 11.25
CA ALA A 84 -7.62 10.50 11.02
C ALA A 84 -7.38 9.01 11.27
N ALA A 85 -7.92 8.48 12.37
CA ALA A 85 -7.79 7.08 12.73
C ALA A 85 -8.49 6.15 11.72
N LEU A 86 -9.72 6.48 11.30
CA LEU A 86 -10.48 5.67 10.34
C LEU A 86 -9.80 5.65 8.97
N TYR A 87 -9.38 6.80 8.45
CA TYR A 87 -8.71 6.85 7.17
C TYR A 87 -7.42 6.04 7.16
N THR A 88 -6.56 6.26 8.15
CA THR A 88 -5.28 5.56 8.28
C THR A 88 -5.47 4.06 8.45
N HIS A 89 -6.37 3.65 9.35
CA HIS A 89 -6.68 2.24 9.60
C HIS A 89 -7.12 1.52 8.33
N HIS A 90 -8.09 2.08 7.60
CA HIS A 90 -8.62 1.41 6.41
C HIS A 90 -7.62 1.37 5.26
N GLN A 91 -6.77 2.37 5.10
CA GLN A 91 -5.70 2.33 4.10
C GLN A 91 -4.63 1.28 4.45
N TYR A 92 -4.23 1.16 5.70
CA TYR A 92 -3.28 0.13 6.12
C TYR A 92 -3.83 -1.27 5.93
N ILE A 93 -5.08 -1.52 6.32
CA ILE A 93 -5.73 -2.81 6.08
C ILE A 93 -5.79 -3.12 4.58
N ALA A 94 -6.17 -2.15 3.77
CA ALA A 94 -6.31 -2.33 2.32
C ALA A 94 -5.02 -2.80 1.66
N ILE A 95 -3.88 -2.20 1.99
CA ILE A 95 -2.62 -2.57 1.37
C ILE A 95 -2.15 -3.97 1.79
N PHE A 96 -2.42 -4.39 3.03
CA PHE A 96 -2.13 -5.75 3.49
C PHE A 96 -3.04 -6.79 2.85
N LEU A 97 -4.30 -6.48 2.64
CA LEU A 97 -5.21 -7.34 1.87
C LEU A 97 -4.71 -7.54 0.44
N MET A 98 -4.21 -6.49 -0.20
CA MET A 98 -3.62 -6.58 -1.54
C MET A 98 -2.34 -7.43 -1.54
N CYS A 99 -1.46 -7.26 -0.59
CA CYS A 99 -0.28 -8.12 -0.45
C CYS A 99 -0.66 -9.59 -0.30
N GLY A 100 -1.66 -9.88 0.53
CA GLY A 100 -2.20 -11.23 0.70
C GLY A 100 -2.80 -11.79 -0.59
N ALA A 101 -3.47 -10.96 -1.38
CA ALA A 101 -4.03 -11.35 -2.66
C ALA A 101 -2.95 -11.89 -3.63
N PHE A 102 -1.85 -11.17 -3.76
CA PHE A 102 -0.73 -11.58 -4.60
C PHE A 102 0.02 -12.78 -4.02
N ALA A 103 0.14 -12.87 -2.70
CA ALA A 103 0.72 -14.04 -2.04
C ALA A 103 -0.06 -15.32 -2.41
N HIS A 104 -1.38 -15.29 -2.30
CA HIS A 104 -2.22 -16.41 -2.66
C HIS A 104 -2.26 -16.65 -4.18
N GLY A 105 -2.09 -15.63 -4.99
CA GLY A 105 -1.86 -15.79 -6.43
C GLY A 105 -0.58 -16.55 -6.75
N ALA A 106 0.50 -16.27 -6.04
CA ALA A 106 1.76 -17.01 -6.17
C ALA A 106 1.63 -18.46 -5.70
N ILE A 107 0.92 -18.68 -4.59
CA ILE A 107 0.66 -20.03 -4.08
C ILE A 107 -0.18 -20.83 -5.09
N PHE A 108 -1.16 -20.21 -5.70
CA PHE A 108 -1.94 -20.81 -6.78
C PHE A 108 -1.03 -21.30 -7.91
N PHE A 109 -0.11 -20.47 -8.41
CA PHE A 109 0.80 -20.87 -9.48
C PHE A 109 1.70 -22.04 -9.12
N ILE A 110 2.06 -22.18 -7.86
CA ILE A 110 2.91 -23.29 -7.38
C ILE A 110 2.10 -24.56 -7.16
N ARG A 111 0.94 -24.45 -6.53
CA ARG A 111 0.19 -25.63 -6.04
C ARG A 111 -0.94 -26.07 -6.95
N ASP A 112 -1.61 -25.13 -7.61
CA ASP A 112 -2.91 -25.40 -8.22
C ASP A 112 -2.96 -25.12 -9.73
N TYR A 113 -1.92 -24.52 -10.30
CA TYR A 113 -1.86 -24.23 -11.72
C TYR A 113 -1.55 -25.48 -12.53
N ASP A 114 -2.45 -25.80 -13.48
CA ASP A 114 -2.28 -26.90 -14.43
C ASP A 114 -2.05 -26.33 -15.84
N PRO A 115 -0.85 -26.47 -16.41
CA PRO A 115 -0.55 -26.01 -17.75
C PRO A 115 -1.43 -26.68 -18.82
N GLU A 116 -1.82 -27.94 -18.63
CA GLU A 116 -2.64 -28.69 -19.60
C GLU A 116 -4.08 -28.15 -19.66
N ALA A 117 -4.65 -27.75 -18.52
CA ALA A 117 -5.96 -27.16 -18.45
C ALA A 117 -6.00 -25.70 -18.96
N ASN A 118 -4.84 -25.06 -19.08
CA ASN A 118 -4.68 -23.64 -19.42
C ASN A 118 -3.85 -23.46 -20.71
N LYS A 119 -4.03 -24.32 -21.70
CA LYS A 119 -3.29 -24.21 -22.98
C LYS A 119 -3.67 -22.93 -23.72
N ASN A 120 -2.69 -22.06 -23.91
CA ASN A 120 -2.81 -20.84 -24.72
C ASN A 120 -3.99 -19.91 -24.32
N ASN A 121 -4.51 -20.04 -23.11
CA ASN A 121 -5.50 -19.10 -22.60
C ASN A 121 -4.82 -17.82 -22.04
N VAL A 122 -5.61 -16.84 -21.60
CA VAL A 122 -5.06 -15.57 -21.09
C VAL A 122 -4.12 -15.76 -19.91
N LEU A 123 -4.34 -16.75 -19.06
CA LEU A 123 -3.47 -17.02 -17.90
C LEU A 123 -2.11 -17.57 -18.33
N ALA A 124 -2.09 -18.57 -19.23
CA ALA A 124 -0.84 -19.09 -19.79
C ALA A 124 -0.04 -18.03 -20.53
N ARG A 125 -0.74 -17.15 -21.24
CA ARG A 125 -0.10 -16.05 -21.99
C ARG A 125 0.53 -15.01 -21.08
N MET A 126 0.01 -14.78 -19.88
CA MET A 126 0.68 -13.94 -18.88
C MET A 126 2.04 -14.52 -18.48
N LEU A 127 2.13 -15.83 -18.28
CA LEU A 127 3.40 -16.49 -17.99
C LEU A 127 4.37 -16.46 -19.16
N GLU A 128 3.86 -16.52 -20.40
CA GLU A 128 4.69 -16.51 -21.62
C GLU A 128 5.40 -15.17 -21.84
N HIS A 129 4.85 -14.05 -21.41
CA HIS A 129 5.46 -12.73 -21.57
C HIS A 129 5.78 -12.06 -20.24
N LYS A 130 6.01 -12.84 -19.20
CA LYS A 130 6.31 -12.32 -17.85
C LYS A 130 7.50 -11.37 -17.81
N GLU A 131 8.52 -11.62 -18.63
CA GLU A 131 9.70 -10.75 -18.71
C GLU A 131 9.31 -9.34 -19.19
N ALA A 132 8.40 -9.24 -20.17
CA ALA A 132 7.91 -7.95 -20.65
C ALA A 132 7.11 -7.22 -19.55
N ILE A 133 6.25 -7.93 -18.82
CA ILE A 133 5.46 -7.35 -17.72
C ILE A 133 6.38 -6.80 -16.63
N ILE A 134 7.31 -7.62 -16.16
CA ILE A 134 8.22 -7.26 -15.07
C ILE A 134 9.17 -6.15 -15.49
N SER A 135 9.73 -6.21 -16.71
CA SER A 135 10.64 -5.18 -17.20
C SER A 135 9.97 -3.81 -17.35
N HIS A 136 8.71 -3.77 -17.80
CA HIS A 136 7.98 -2.51 -17.90
C HIS A 136 7.61 -1.93 -16.54
N LEU A 137 7.24 -2.77 -15.57
CA LEU A 137 7.05 -2.33 -14.19
C LEU A 137 8.36 -1.80 -13.58
N SER A 138 9.48 -2.44 -13.88
CA SER A 138 10.81 -1.97 -13.47
C SER A 138 11.12 -0.60 -14.08
N TRP A 139 10.88 -0.45 -15.37
CA TRP A 139 11.11 0.83 -16.05
C TRP A 139 10.26 1.96 -15.45
N VAL A 140 8.96 1.75 -15.27
CA VAL A 140 8.08 2.80 -14.73
C VAL A 140 8.43 3.14 -13.28
N SER A 141 8.84 2.15 -12.48
CA SER A 141 9.29 2.39 -11.10
C SER A 141 10.56 3.24 -11.08
N LEU A 142 11.53 2.94 -11.94
CA LEU A 142 12.73 3.75 -12.07
C LEU A 142 12.41 5.15 -12.57
N PHE A 143 11.56 5.27 -13.59
CA PHE A 143 11.14 6.57 -14.12
C PHE A 143 10.50 7.44 -13.04
N LEU A 144 9.50 6.90 -12.35
CA LEU A 144 8.80 7.62 -11.29
C LEU A 144 9.73 7.99 -10.11
N GLY A 145 10.62 7.07 -9.75
CA GLY A 145 11.58 7.31 -8.67
C GLY A 145 12.52 8.46 -8.97
N PHE A 146 13.18 8.43 -10.12
CA PHE A 146 14.11 9.49 -10.51
C PHE A 146 13.43 10.84 -10.70
N HIS A 147 12.29 10.87 -11.38
CA HIS A 147 11.60 12.13 -11.67
C HIS A 147 10.94 12.73 -10.44
N THR A 148 10.29 11.93 -9.60
CA THR A 148 9.66 12.44 -8.38
C THR A 148 10.70 12.90 -7.36
N LEU A 149 11.70 12.06 -7.09
CA LEU A 149 12.78 12.42 -6.17
C LEU A 149 13.58 13.62 -6.69
N GLY A 150 13.86 13.65 -7.98
CA GLY A 150 14.59 14.76 -8.60
C GLY A 150 13.87 16.10 -8.45
N LEU A 151 12.56 16.12 -8.62
CA LEU A 151 11.75 17.33 -8.39
C LEU A 151 11.78 17.78 -6.94
N TYR A 152 11.61 16.85 -6.00
CA TYR A 152 11.70 17.18 -4.57
C TYR A 152 13.09 17.71 -4.20
N VAL A 153 14.15 17.05 -4.65
CA VAL A 153 15.53 17.48 -4.34
C VAL A 153 15.85 18.82 -4.98
N HIS A 154 15.44 19.05 -6.22
CA HIS A 154 15.57 20.35 -6.86
C HIS A 154 14.92 21.45 -5.99
N ASN A 155 13.69 21.22 -5.57
CA ASN A 155 12.95 22.16 -4.75
C ASN A 155 13.61 22.38 -3.39
N ASP A 156 14.11 21.33 -2.74
CA ASP A 156 14.88 21.47 -1.50
C ASP A 156 16.12 22.32 -1.68
N VAL A 157 16.88 22.11 -2.75
CA VAL A 157 18.12 22.87 -3.03
C VAL A 157 17.83 24.35 -3.23
N VAL A 158 16.84 24.67 -4.08
CA VAL A 158 16.55 26.07 -4.38
C VAL A 158 15.93 26.82 -3.20
N VAL A 159 15.13 26.12 -2.39
CA VAL A 159 14.61 26.69 -1.14
C VAL A 159 15.74 26.91 -0.13
N ALA A 160 16.65 25.94 0.00
CA ALA A 160 17.84 26.06 0.89
C ALA A 160 18.74 27.23 0.52
N PHE A 161 18.84 27.57 -0.76
CA PHE A 161 19.62 28.69 -1.25
C PHE A 161 18.87 30.02 -1.22
N GLY A 162 17.65 30.05 -0.66
CA GLY A 162 16.86 31.28 -0.56
C GLY A 162 16.21 31.72 -1.88
N THR A 163 16.01 30.80 -2.80
CA THR A 163 15.42 31.05 -4.11
C THR A 163 14.15 30.18 -4.36
N PRO A 164 13.11 30.27 -3.52
CA PRO A 164 11.92 29.45 -3.65
C PRO A 164 11.16 29.66 -4.96
N GLU A 165 11.37 30.78 -5.64
CA GLU A 165 10.80 31.06 -6.95
C GLU A 165 11.37 30.18 -8.08
N LYS A 166 12.48 29.50 -7.83
CA LYS A 166 13.11 28.59 -8.78
C LYS A 166 12.61 27.15 -8.64
N GLN A 167 11.65 26.89 -7.75
CA GLN A 167 11.07 25.56 -7.62
C GLN A 167 10.38 25.14 -8.92
N ILE A 168 10.40 23.83 -9.18
CA ILE A 168 9.61 23.25 -10.26
C ILE A 168 8.28 22.84 -9.66
N LEU A 169 7.23 23.59 -9.99
CA LEU A 169 5.89 23.43 -9.45
C LEU A 169 4.93 23.11 -10.58
N VAL A 170 4.51 21.83 -10.63
CA VAL A 170 3.59 21.34 -11.67
C VAL A 170 2.17 21.36 -11.11
N GLU A 171 1.27 22.07 -11.80
CA GLU A 171 -0.15 22.06 -11.45
C GLU A 171 -0.79 20.73 -11.84
N PRO A 172 -1.57 20.10 -10.95
CA PRO A 172 -2.25 18.83 -11.23
C PRO A 172 -3.50 19.06 -12.10
N VAL A 173 -3.32 19.56 -13.31
CA VAL A 173 -4.42 20.07 -14.16
C VAL A 173 -5.40 18.97 -14.56
N PHE A 174 -4.97 17.73 -14.71
CA PHE A 174 -5.87 16.62 -15.04
C PHE A 174 -6.81 16.30 -13.89
N ALA A 175 -6.31 16.29 -12.66
CA ALA A 175 -7.13 16.08 -11.48
C ALA A 175 -8.04 17.29 -11.19
N GLN A 176 -7.56 18.51 -11.44
CA GLN A 176 -8.38 19.72 -11.35
C GLN A 176 -9.51 19.70 -12.38
N PHE A 177 -9.24 19.20 -13.58
CA PHE A 177 -10.27 18.98 -14.60
C PHE A 177 -11.35 17.99 -14.11
N VAL A 178 -10.96 16.87 -13.49
CA VAL A 178 -11.90 15.90 -12.92
C VAL A 178 -12.77 16.54 -11.84
N GLN A 179 -12.18 17.36 -10.98
CA GLN A 179 -12.94 18.10 -9.96
C GLN A 179 -13.90 19.10 -10.59
N ALA A 180 -13.49 19.81 -11.63
CA ALA A 180 -14.35 20.76 -12.36
C ALA A 180 -15.48 20.01 -13.10
N ALA A 181 -15.18 18.90 -13.74
CA ALA A 181 -16.18 18.04 -14.38
C ALA A 181 -17.23 17.55 -13.38
N SER A 182 -16.84 17.40 -12.11
CA SER A 182 -17.72 17.01 -11.00
C SER A 182 -18.48 18.19 -10.38
N GLY A 183 -18.25 19.42 -10.82
CA GLY A 183 -18.98 20.60 -10.40
C GLY A 183 -18.20 21.68 -9.66
N LYS A 184 -16.89 21.48 -9.42
CA LYS A 184 -16.06 22.47 -8.71
C LYS A 184 -15.75 23.67 -9.59
N ALA A 185 -16.13 24.86 -9.14
CA ALA A 185 -15.96 26.12 -9.87
C ALA A 185 -14.62 26.81 -9.62
N LEU A 186 -13.87 26.39 -8.62
CA LEU A 186 -12.69 27.07 -8.11
C LEU A 186 -11.61 27.33 -9.17
N TYR A 187 -11.42 26.40 -10.10
CA TYR A 187 -10.36 26.48 -11.11
C TYR A 187 -10.74 27.27 -12.36
N GLY A 188 -11.96 27.78 -12.43
CA GLY A 188 -12.43 28.53 -13.59
C GLY A 188 -12.62 27.70 -14.86
N MET A 189 -12.68 26.37 -14.74
CA MET A 189 -12.89 25.47 -15.87
C MET A 189 -14.39 25.32 -16.14
N ASP A 190 -14.81 25.63 -17.36
CA ASP A 190 -16.21 25.62 -17.76
C ASP A 190 -16.57 24.28 -18.42
N VAL A 191 -16.56 23.20 -17.62
CA VAL A 191 -16.71 21.83 -18.10
C VAL A 191 -17.79 21.06 -17.31
N LEU A 192 -18.62 20.31 -18.00
CA LEU A 192 -19.66 19.44 -17.46
C LEU A 192 -20.48 20.11 -16.32
N LEU A 193 -20.42 19.62 -15.09
CA LEU A 193 -21.19 20.13 -13.97
C LEU A 193 -20.79 21.53 -13.50
N ALA A 194 -19.56 21.97 -13.77
CA ALA A 194 -19.11 23.34 -13.50
C ALA A 194 -19.61 24.34 -14.55
N ASN A 195 -20.04 23.86 -15.72
CA ASN A 195 -20.57 24.70 -16.78
C ASN A 195 -22.06 24.98 -16.50
N PRO A 196 -22.47 26.24 -16.23
CA PRO A 196 -23.86 26.56 -15.94
C PRO A 196 -24.80 26.34 -17.14
N ASN A 197 -24.25 26.27 -18.36
CA ASN A 197 -25.01 26.04 -19.59
C ASN A 197 -24.99 24.57 -20.05
N SER A 198 -24.36 23.66 -19.28
CA SER A 198 -24.33 22.26 -19.58
C SER A 198 -25.74 21.65 -19.46
N LEU A 199 -26.08 20.75 -20.39
CA LEU A 199 -27.33 19.97 -20.31
C LEU A 199 -27.41 19.17 -19.01
N VAL A 200 -26.28 18.71 -18.48
CA VAL A 200 -26.20 17.98 -17.21
C VAL A 200 -26.51 18.90 -16.03
N SER A 201 -25.93 20.11 -16.02
CA SER A 201 -26.15 21.12 -14.96
C SER A 201 -27.58 21.69 -14.98
N ASN A 202 -28.18 21.83 -16.15
CA ASN A 202 -29.50 22.42 -16.35
C ASN A 202 -30.59 21.40 -16.61
N ALA A 203 -30.30 20.09 -16.43
CA ALA A 203 -31.29 19.05 -16.71
C ALA A 203 -32.51 19.18 -15.81
N PRO A 204 -33.71 19.39 -16.37
CA PRO A 204 -34.93 19.38 -15.59
C PRO A 204 -35.39 17.94 -15.29
N GLY A 205 -36.02 17.75 -14.16
CA GLY A 205 -36.67 16.50 -13.83
C GLY A 205 -36.04 15.73 -12.66
N PRO A 206 -36.56 14.51 -12.36
CA PRO A 206 -36.20 13.76 -11.16
C PRO A 206 -34.72 13.42 -11.04
N GLY A 207 -34.01 13.21 -12.15
CA GLY A 207 -32.57 12.90 -12.16
C GLY A 207 -31.67 14.05 -11.68
N ALA A 208 -32.18 15.28 -11.68
CA ALA A 208 -31.42 16.47 -11.26
C ALA A 208 -31.68 16.89 -9.81
N VAL A 209 -32.53 16.17 -9.09
CA VAL A 209 -32.93 16.54 -7.71
C VAL A 209 -31.76 16.56 -6.74
N TRP A 210 -30.79 15.66 -6.90
CA TRP A 210 -29.57 15.59 -6.08
C TRP A 210 -28.52 16.66 -6.44
N LEU A 211 -28.60 17.23 -7.64
CA LEU A 211 -27.56 18.07 -8.21
C LEU A 211 -27.34 19.38 -7.45
N PRO A 212 -28.37 20.16 -7.06
CA PRO A 212 -28.15 21.40 -6.29
C PRO A 212 -27.41 21.17 -4.98
N GLY A 213 -27.77 20.13 -4.23
CA GLY A 213 -27.08 19.77 -2.98
C GLY A 213 -25.64 19.35 -3.20
N TRP A 214 -25.36 18.62 -4.27
CA TRP A 214 -24.01 18.22 -4.65
C TRP A 214 -23.15 19.45 -5.01
N LEU A 215 -23.65 20.34 -5.85
CA LEU A 215 -22.92 21.54 -6.26
C LEU A 215 -22.64 22.47 -5.08
N ASP A 216 -23.58 22.61 -4.16
CA ASP A 216 -23.38 23.37 -2.93
C ASP A 216 -22.27 22.73 -2.06
N ALA A 217 -22.27 21.42 -1.91
CA ALA A 217 -21.28 20.71 -1.11
C ALA A 217 -19.86 20.78 -1.72
N ILE A 218 -19.73 20.55 -3.02
CA ILE A 218 -18.42 20.55 -3.67
C ILE A 218 -17.78 21.93 -3.72
N ASN A 219 -18.59 23.01 -3.68
CA ASN A 219 -18.13 24.38 -3.72
C ASN A 219 -18.14 25.08 -2.36
N ALA A 220 -18.53 24.40 -1.29
CA ALA A 220 -18.68 25.01 0.03
C ALA A 220 -17.37 25.49 0.66
N GLY A 221 -16.26 24.82 0.40
CA GLY A 221 -14.94 25.17 0.92
C GLY A 221 -14.71 24.89 2.42
N ASN A 222 -15.70 24.33 3.12
CA ASN A 222 -15.65 24.05 4.56
C ASN A 222 -15.81 22.54 4.89
N ASN A 223 -15.66 21.67 3.90
CA ASN A 223 -15.75 20.23 4.05
C ASN A 223 -14.56 19.55 3.34
N SER A 224 -14.49 18.22 3.41
CA SER A 224 -13.41 17.43 2.82
C SER A 224 -13.75 16.89 1.43
N LEU A 225 -14.87 17.28 0.83
CA LEU A 225 -15.28 16.81 -0.48
C LEU A 225 -14.48 17.51 -1.58
N PHE A 226 -13.73 16.75 -2.36
CA PHE A 226 -12.89 17.28 -3.44
C PHE A 226 -12.08 18.49 -3.01
N LEU A 227 -11.14 18.28 -2.10
CA LEU A 227 -10.28 19.33 -1.59
C LEU A 227 -9.47 19.98 -2.71
N GLN A 228 -9.22 21.28 -2.59
CA GLN A 228 -8.35 22.01 -3.52
C GLN A 228 -6.98 21.36 -3.59
N ILE A 229 -6.49 21.18 -4.80
CA ILE A 229 -5.18 20.55 -5.07
C ILE A 229 -4.27 21.48 -5.87
N GLY A 230 -2.97 21.41 -5.55
CA GLY A 230 -1.93 22.22 -6.18
C GLY A 230 -0.63 21.44 -6.38
N PRO A 231 0.53 22.12 -6.58
CA PRO A 231 1.80 21.46 -6.89
C PRO A 231 2.29 20.48 -5.85
N GLY A 232 2.07 20.74 -4.56
CA GLY A 232 2.40 19.80 -3.49
C GLY A 232 1.65 18.47 -3.63
N ASP A 233 0.38 18.56 -4.00
CA ASP A 233 -0.48 17.41 -4.27
C ASP A 233 -0.01 16.62 -5.51
N PHE A 234 0.44 17.31 -6.55
CA PHE A 234 1.03 16.67 -7.73
C PHE A 234 2.23 15.81 -7.35
N LEU A 235 3.16 16.36 -6.60
CA LEU A 235 4.38 15.65 -6.21
C LEU A 235 4.10 14.43 -5.34
N VAL A 236 3.25 14.56 -4.33
CA VAL A 236 2.97 13.44 -3.43
C VAL A 236 2.14 12.34 -4.10
N HIS A 237 1.24 12.69 -5.03
CA HIS A 237 0.53 11.69 -5.82
C HIS A 237 1.50 10.87 -6.69
N HIS A 238 2.55 11.51 -7.22
CA HIS A 238 3.56 10.79 -7.99
C HIS A 238 4.49 9.95 -7.12
N ALA A 239 4.78 10.37 -5.89
CA ALA A 239 5.43 9.51 -4.89
C ALA A 239 4.58 8.28 -4.56
N ILE A 240 3.27 8.44 -4.39
CA ILE A 240 2.32 7.34 -4.17
C ILE A 240 2.27 6.42 -5.40
N ALA A 241 2.24 6.98 -6.61
CA ALA A 241 2.29 6.20 -7.85
C ALA A 241 3.57 5.37 -7.93
N LEU A 242 4.73 5.94 -7.57
CA LEU A 242 5.99 5.22 -7.45
C LEU A 242 5.86 4.04 -6.48
N GLY A 243 5.33 4.30 -5.30
CA GLY A 243 5.18 3.27 -4.26
C GLY A 243 4.26 2.13 -4.71
N LEU A 244 3.15 2.45 -5.35
CA LEU A 244 2.20 1.46 -5.88
C LEU A 244 2.82 0.63 -7.00
N HIS A 245 3.54 1.25 -7.94
CA HIS A 245 4.20 0.54 -9.04
C HIS A 245 5.33 -0.36 -8.54
N THR A 246 6.14 0.11 -7.60
CA THR A 246 7.24 -0.66 -7.04
C THR A 246 6.75 -1.84 -6.20
N THR A 247 5.73 -1.63 -5.37
CA THR A 247 5.11 -2.72 -4.60
C THR A 247 4.50 -3.75 -5.54
N THR A 248 3.80 -3.30 -6.58
CA THR A 248 3.22 -4.16 -7.62
C THR A 248 4.31 -4.92 -8.38
N LEU A 249 5.41 -4.29 -8.71
CA LEU A 249 6.57 -4.93 -9.35
C LEU A 249 7.04 -6.13 -8.55
N ILE A 250 7.23 -5.96 -7.26
CA ILE A 250 7.74 -7.02 -6.37
C ILE A 250 6.72 -8.17 -6.27
N LEU A 251 5.44 -7.83 -6.09
CA LEU A 251 4.38 -8.83 -5.95
C LEU A 251 4.13 -9.60 -7.26
N VAL A 252 4.08 -8.91 -8.38
CA VAL A 252 3.88 -9.52 -9.70
C VAL A 252 5.08 -10.37 -10.10
N LYS A 253 6.31 -9.88 -9.88
CA LYS A 253 7.53 -10.65 -10.09
C LYS A 253 7.51 -11.94 -9.27
N GLY A 254 7.13 -11.84 -7.99
CA GLY A 254 7.00 -13.00 -7.12
C GLY A 254 6.01 -14.05 -7.62
N ALA A 255 4.87 -13.63 -8.13
CA ALA A 255 3.84 -14.51 -8.66
C ALA A 255 4.23 -15.13 -10.01
N LEU A 256 4.75 -14.33 -10.95
CA LEU A 256 5.10 -14.79 -12.29
C LEU A 256 6.36 -15.67 -12.32
N ASP A 257 7.27 -15.47 -11.39
CA ASP A 257 8.47 -16.31 -11.21
C ASP A 257 8.29 -17.43 -10.17
N ALA A 258 7.11 -17.58 -9.60
CA ALA A 258 6.83 -18.54 -8.53
C ALA A 258 7.10 -19.98 -8.96
N ARG A 259 6.80 -20.33 -10.21
CA ARG A 259 7.02 -21.65 -10.77
C ARG A 259 8.48 -21.90 -11.17
N GLY A 260 9.19 -20.86 -11.53
CA GLY A 260 10.58 -20.93 -11.95
C GLY A 260 11.05 -19.66 -12.64
N SER A 261 12.35 -19.51 -12.72
CA SER A 261 13.06 -18.43 -13.36
C SER A 261 14.31 -18.96 -14.04
N LYS A 262 15.05 -18.11 -14.76
CA LYS A 262 16.34 -18.51 -15.32
C LYS A 262 17.32 -18.96 -14.24
N LEU A 263 17.33 -18.28 -13.09
CA LEU A 263 18.23 -18.61 -11.99
C LEU A 263 17.85 -19.92 -11.30
N MET A 264 16.56 -20.23 -11.17
CA MET A 264 16.04 -21.46 -10.55
C MET A 264 14.83 -21.98 -11.34
N PRO A 265 15.06 -22.78 -12.40
CA PRO A 265 13.98 -23.21 -13.30
C PRO A 265 12.94 -24.13 -12.67
N ASP A 266 13.31 -24.86 -11.65
CA ASP A 266 12.49 -25.86 -10.93
C ASP A 266 11.96 -25.35 -9.59
N LYS A 267 11.80 -24.04 -9.45
CA LYS A 267 11.39 -23.41 -8.17
C LYS A 267 10.09 -23.99 -7.62
N LYS A 268 9.12 -24.31 -8.47
CA LYS A 268 7.84 -24.91 -8.08
C LYS A 268 7.98 -26.20 -7.28
N ASP A 269 9.05 -26.97 -7.50
CA ASP A 269 9.28 -28.25 -6.83
C ASP A 269 9.72 -28.08 -5.38
N PHE A 270 10.15 -26.87 -5.00
CA PHE A 270 10.57 -26.51 -3.64
C PHE A 270 9.45 -25.90 -2.81
N GLY A 271 8.30 -25.63 -3.41
CA GLY A 271 7.14 -25.04 -2.76
C GLY A 271 7.19 -23.51 -2.71
N TYR A 272 6.26 -22.93 -1.94
CA TYR A 272 6.10 -21.49 -1.81
C TYR A 272 7.19 -20.84 -0.94
N SER A 273 7.51 -21.47 0.18
CA SER A 273 8.43 -20.95 1.19
C SER A 273 9.58 -21.91 1.44
N PHE A 274 10.78 -21.47 1.12
CA PHE A 274 12.03 -22.17 1.40
C PHE A 274 13.16 -21.14 1.55
N PRO A 275 14.26 -21.47 2.24
CA PRO A 275 15.27 -20.45 2.59
C PRO A 275 16.04 -19.91 1.38
N CYS A 276 16.53 -20.80 0.51
CA CYS A 276 17.31 -20.46 -0.68
C CYS A 276 17.59 -21.74 -1.49
N ASP A 277 18.42 -21.64 -2.51
CA ASP A 277 18.93 -22.77 -3.29
C ASP A 277 20.48 -22.85 -3.25
N GLY A 278 21.08 -22.32 -2.17
CA GLY A 278 22.51 -22.37 -1.92
C GLY A 278 23.29 -21.17 -2.44
N PRO A 279 24.63 -21.13 -2.14
CA PRO A 279 25.51 -20.03 -2.54
C PRO A 279 25.97 -20.10 -3.99
N GLY A 280 25.67 -21.20 -4.69
CA GLY A 280 25.98 -21.38 -6.12
C GLY A 280 25.23 -20.36 -6.99
N ARG A 281 25.61 -20.30 -8.25
CA ARG A 281 25.03 -19.40 -9.24
C ARG A 281 25.06 -17.92 -8.83
N GLY A 282 26.06 -17.52 -8.04
CA GLY A 282 26.22 -16.18 -7.50
C GLY A 282 25.46 -15.91 -6.21
N GLY A 283 24.77 -16.89 -5.68
CA GLY A 283 23.91 -16.79 -4.50
C GLY A 283 22.43 -16.79 -4.86
N THR A 284 21.62 -17.41 -4.02
CA THR A 284 20.18 -17.58 -4.25
C THR A 284 19.34 -17.12 -3.06
N CYS A 285 19.84 -16.16 -2.30
CA CYS A 285 19.09 -15.59 -1.17
C CYS A 285 17.79 -14.96 -1.67
N ASP A 286 16.72 -15.11 -0.87
CA ASP A 286 15.41 -14.49 -1.12
C ASP A 286 14.80 -14.87 -2.48
N ILE A 287 15.05 -16.11 -2.94
CA ILE A 287 14.59 -16.54 -4.26
C ILE A 287 13.16 -17.09 -4.24
N SER A 288 12.64 -17.52 -3.10
CA SER A 288 11.30 -18.10 -3.02
C SER A 288 10.21 -17.04 -3.27
N ALA A 289 9.03 -17.49 -3.69
CA ALA A 289 7.88 -16.60 -3.84
C ALA A 289 7.46 -15.97 -2.51
N TRP A 290 7.64 -16.69 -1.40
CA TRP A 290 7.42 -16.12 -0.08
C TRP A 290 8.33 -14.92 0.20
N ASP A 291 9.57 -14.98 -0.24
CA ASP A 291 10.53 -13.89 -0.05
C ASP A 291 10.16 -12.65 -0.88
N ALA A 292 9.51 -12.82 -2.01
CA ALA A 292 8.94 -11.70 -2.75
C ALA A 292 7.82 -11.01 -1.93
N PHE A 293 6.92 -11.78 -1.32
CA PHE A 293 5.94 -11.25 -0.38
C PHE A 293 6.62 -10.48 0.76
N TYR A 294 7.60 -11.06 1.38
CA TYR A 294 8.39 -10.46 2.45
C TYR A 294 8.98 -9.10 2.05
N LEU A 295 9.62 -9.02 0.89
CA LEU A 295 10.20 -7.77 0.39
C LEU A 295 9.13 -6.73 0.03
N ALA A 296 7.99 -7.18 -0.50
CA ALA A 296 6.90 -6.29 -0.88
C ALA A 296 6.27 -5.59 0.33
N VAL A 297 6.23 -6.24 1.50
CA VAL A 297 5.65 -5.63 2.70
C VAL A 297 6.41 -4.38 3.14
N PHE A 298 7.74 -4.34 2.99
CA PHE A 298 8.53 -3.14 3.27
C PHE A 298 8.10 -1.98 2.37
N TRP A 299 7.92 -2.22 1.09
CA TRP A 299 7.44 -1.20 0.16
C TRP A 299 5.98 -0.83 0.40
N ALA A 300 5.14 -1.78 0.76
CA ALA A 300 3.75 -1.52 1.11
C ALA A 300 3.63 -0.57 2.31
N LEU A 301 4.42 -0.79 3.35
CA LEU A 301 4.49 0.09 4.52
C LEU A 301 4.98 1.49 4.14
N ASN A 302 6.02 1.57 3.34
CA ASN A 302 6.54 2.85 2.86
C ASN A 302 5.50 3.63 2.05
N THR A 303 4.80 2.95 1.14
CA THR A 303 3.78 3.58 0.28
C THR A 303 2.59 4.09 1.10
N VAL A 304 2.08 3.27 2.01
CA VAL A 304 0.93 3.66 2.83
C VAL A 304 1.31 4.76 3.83
N ALA A 305 2.57 4.82 4.27
CA ALA A 305 3.06 5.93 5.08
C ALA A 305 3.03 7.24 4.28
N TRP A 306 3.51 7.24 3.04
CA TRP A 306 3.43 8.44 2.18
C TRP A 306 1.98 8.90 1.97
N LEU A 307 1.08 7.97 1.70
CA LEU A 307 -0.34 8.28 1.54
C LEU A 307 -0.96 8.88 2.80
N THR A 308 -0.70 8.28 3.96
CA THR A 308 -1.32 8.70 5.21
C THR A 308 -0.66 9.95 5.82
N PHE A 309 0.62 10.18 5.59
CA PHE A 309 1.28 11.45 5.90
C PHE A 309 0.64 12.59 5.10
N TYR A 310 0.45 12.40 3.81
CA TYR A 310 -0.19 13.36 2.93
C TYR A 310 -1.60 13.69 3.43
N TRP A 311 -2.43 12.67 3.63
CA TRP A 311 -3.79 12.88 4.11
C TRP A 311 -3.81 13.63 5.44
N HIS A 312 -2.98 13.22 6.38
CA HIS A 312 -2.96 13.79 7.73
C HIS A 312 -2.45 15.22 7.75
N TRP A 313 -1.34 15.51 7.09
CA TRP A 313 -0.81 16.88 7.07
C TRP A 313 -1.76 17.85 6.38
N LYS A 314 -2.29 17.46 5.23
CA LYS A 314 -3.26 18.29 4.51
C LYS A 314 -4.49 18.59 5.37
N HIS A 315 -5.03 17.58 6.06
CA HIS A 315 -6.18 17.75 6.95
C HIS A 315 -5.86 18.55 8.21
N LEU A 316 -4.69 18.39 8.82
CA LEU A 316 -4.25 19.25 9.92
C LEU A 316 -4.23 20.73 9.49
N ALA A 317 -3.68 21.00 8.32
CA ALA A 317 -3.64 22.36 7.77
C ALA A 317 -5.05 22.92 7.52
N ILE A 318 -5.97 22.12 6.99
CA ILE A 318 -7.36 22.49 6.78
C ILE A 318 -8.07 22.77 8.11
N TRP A 319 -7.96 21.85 9.05
CA TRP A 319 -8.64 21.94 10.35
C TRP A 319 -8.14 23.12 11.20
N GLN A 320 -6.88 23.50 11.02
CA GLN A 320 -6.30 24.67 11.69
C GLN A 320 -6.52 26.00 10.94
N GLY A 321 -7.12 25.94 9.74
CA GLY A 321 -7.32 27.13 8.91
C GLY A 321 -6.01 27.70 8.33
N ASN A 322 -5.00 26.86 8.15
CA ASN A 322 -3.66 27.23 7.67
C ASN A 322 -3.22 26.38 6.46
N VAL A 323 -4.05 26.36 5.43
CA VAL A 323 -3.78 25.57 4.21
C VAL A 323 -2.52 26.03 3.48
N ALA A 324 -2.13 27.29 3.62
CA ALA A 324 -0.93 27.83 3.00
C ALA A 324 0.34 27.11 3.47
N GLN A 325 0.42 26.70 4.73
CA GLN A 325 1.55 25.93 5.23
C GLN A 325 1.75 24.64 4.42
N PHE A 326 0.70 23.87 4.22
CA PHE A 326 0.77 22.67 3.40
C PHE A 326 1.12 23.00 1.95
N ASN A 327 0.43 23.95 1.35
CA ASN A 327 0.62 24.29 -0.06
C ASN A 327 2.05 24.76 -0.36
N GLU A 328 2.68 25.49 0.55
CA GLU A 328 4.02 26.04 0.37
C GLU A 328 5.12 25.08 0.79
N SER A 329 4.92 24.31 1.84
CA SER A 329 5.97 23.45 2.43
C SER A 329 5.94 22.02 1.92
N SER A 330 4.87 21.56 1.30
CA SER A 330 4.75 20.19 0.79
C SER A 330 5.49 19.95 -0.53
N THR A 331 6.00 21.01 -1.15
CA THR A 331 6.70 20.93 -2.43
C THR A 331 8.17 20.53 -2.31
N TYR A 332 8.71 20.49 -1.09
CA TYR A 332 10.06 20.06 -0.80
C TYR A 332 10.11 19.21 0.47
N LEU A 333 11.08 18.32 0.58
CA LEU A 333 11.10 17.30 1.63
C LEU A 333 11.36 17.86 3.03
N MET A 334 12.17 18.92 3.15
CA MET A 334 12.40 19.55 4.46
C MET A 334 11.10 20.09 5.07
N GLY A 335 10.16 20.53 4.25
CA GLY A 335 8.84 20.94 4.72
C GLY A 335 8.08 19.81 5.38
N TRP A 336 8.11 18.61 4.81
CA TRP A 336 7.51 17.42 5.41
C TRP A 336 8.13 17.06 6.76
N PHE A 337 9.45 17.15 6.85
CA PHE A 337 10.17 16.89 8.10
C PHE A 337 9.89 17.96 9.15
N ARG A 338 10.10 19.24 8.82
CA ARG A 338 9.99 20.38 9.75
C ARG A 338 8.55 20.70 10.13
N ASP A 339 7.69 20.92 9.11
CA ASP A 339 6.36 21.50 9.32
C ASP A 339 5.29 20.44 9.58
N TYR A 340 5.54 19.19 9.23
CA TYR A 340 4.67 18.08 9.56
C TYR A 340 5.18 17.29 10.76
N LEU A 341 6.32 16.64 10.67
CA LEU A 341 6.78 15.71 11.72
C LEU A 341 7.27 16.46 12.97
N TRP A 342 8.17 17.40 12.80
CA TRP A 342 8.76 18.11 13.94
C TRP A 342 7.75 19.02 14.63
N LEU A 343 7.06 19.86 13.88
CA LEU A 343 6.12 20.84 14.44
C LEU A 343 4.95 20.16 15.16
N ASN A 344 4.47 19.02 14.67
CA ASN A 344 3.33 18.32 15.23
C ASN A 344 3.71 17.30 16.31
N SER A 345 4.98 17.18 16.68
CA SER A 345 5.44 16.23 17.70
C SER A 345 5.57 16.82 19.10
N SER A 346 5.45 18.13 19.26
CA SER A 346 5.71 18.81 20.56
C SER A 346 4.80 18.32 21.67
N GLN A 347 3.52 18.15 21.43
CA GLN A 347 2.56 17.68 22.45
C GLN A 347 2.77 16.20 22.79
N LEU A 348 3.13 15.38 21.79
CA LEU A 348 3.53 14.00 21.99
C LEU A 348 4.74 13.91 22.92
N ILE A 349 5.79 14.65 22.62
CA ILE A 349 7.06 14.66 23.37
C ILE A 349 6.83 15.07 24.81
N ASN A 350 5.93 16.02 25.05
CA ASN A 350 5.57 16.52 26.37
C ASN A 350 4.41 15.78 27.03
N GLY A 351 4.04 14.61 26.54
CA GLY A 351 2.99 13.78 27.13
C GLY A 351 3.26 13.37 28.58
N TYR A 352 4.52 13.18 28.93
CA TYR A 352 4.96 13.02 30.31
C TYR A 352 6.38 13.58 30.47
N ASN A 353 6.65 14.15 31.66
CA ASN A 353 7.95 14.69 32.05
C ASN A 353 8.01 14.76 33.58
N PRO A 354 9.16 15.12 34.19
CA PRO A 354 9.24 15.21 35.67
C PRO A 354 8.25 16.17 36.29
N SER A 355 7.71 17.13 35.54
CA SER A 355 6.73 18.10 36.04
C SER A 355 5.30 17.61 35.99
N GLY A 356 5.02 16.51 35.27
CA GLY A 356 3.67 15.97 35.20
C GLY A 356 3.41 15.08 33.97
N THR A 357 2.20 14.57 33.96
CA THR A 357 1.67 13.65 32.95
C THR A 357 0.31 14.19 32.49
N ASN A 358 0.04 14.11 31.20
CA ASN A 358 -1.27 14.43 30.64
C ASN A 358 -1.88 13.22 29.90
N ASN A 359 -3.02 13.41 29.24
CA ASN A 359 -3.73 12.34 28.54
C ASN A 359 -3.02 11.84 27.26
N LEU A 360 -1.91 12.44 26.85
CA LEU A 360 -1.09 11.97 25.75
C LEU A 360 0.09 11.09 26.20
N ALA A 361 0.23 10.84 27.50
CA ALA A 361 1.36 10.10 28.07
C ALA A 361 1.50 8.69 27.49
N VAL A 362 0.38 7.97 27.28
CA VAL A 362 0.39 6.64 26.69
C VAL A 362 0.90 6.66 25.26
N TRP A 363 0.57 7.71 24.51
CA TRP A 363 1.05 7.87 23.11
C TRP A 363 2.52 8.19 23.06
N ALA A 364 3.03 9.04 23.96
CA ALA A 364 4.45 9.31 24.09
C ALA A 364 5.23 8.03 24.43
N TRP A 365 4.72 7.22 25.34
CA TRP A 365 5.31 5.93 25.69
C TRP A 365 5.27 4.95 24.50
N MET A 366 4.13 4.87 23.82
CA MET A 366 3.95 4.01 22.66
C MET A 366 4.86 4.42 21.48
N PHE A 367 5.10 5.70 21.32
CA PHE A 367 6.01 6.23 20.30
C PHE A 367 7.44 5.70 20.50
N LEU A 368 7.93 5.73 21.74
CA LEU A 368 9.24 5.17 22.09
C LEU A 368 9.25 3.64 21.97
N PHE A 369 8.23 2.99 22.49
CA PHE A 369 8.09 1.53 22.41
C PHE A 369 8.03 1.05 20.96
N GLY A 370 7.27 1.75 20.11
CA GLY A 370 7.18 1.45 18.69
C GLY A 370 8.53 1.54 17.97
N HIS A 371 9.32 2.57 18.28
CA HIS A 371 10.67 2.70 17.76
C HIS A 371 11.57 1.53 18.19
N LEU A 372 11.48 1.12 19.45
CA LEU A 372 12.25 0.00 19.98
C LEU A 372 11.88 -1.32 19.27
N VAL A 373 10.59 -1.57 19.10
CA VAL A 373 10.10 -2.77 18.40
C VAL A 373 10.58 -2.78 16.95
N TRP A 374 10.45 -1.65 16.26
CA TRP A 374 10.90 -1.50 14.87
C TRP A 374 12.41 -1.72 14.74
N ALA A 375 13.21 -1.08 15.61
CA ALA A 375 14.66 -1.24 15.63
C ALA A 375 15.07 -2.69 15.96
N THR A 376 14.36 -3.36 16.85
CA THR A 376 14.59 -4.76 17.19
C THR A 376 14.44 -5.67 15.96
N GLY A 377 13.53 -5.34 15.06
CA GLY A 377 13.33 -6.09 13.82
C GLY A 377 14.60 -6.19 12.97
N PHE A 378 15.43 -5.14 12.94
CA PHE A 378 16.67 -5.13 12.18
C PHE A 378 17.67 -6.20 12.64
N MET A 379 17.66 -6.56 13.91
CA MET A 379 18.54 -7.62 14.42
C MET A 379 18.29 -8.94 13.68
N PHE A 380 17.02 -9.28 13.44
CA PHE A 380 16.65 -10.50 12.72
C PHE A 380 16.88 -10.39 11.21
N LEU A 381 16.72 -9.18 10.65
CA LEU A 381 16.83 -8.95 9.21
C LEU A 381 18.26 -8.84 8.71
N ILE A 382 19.15 -8.23 9.50
CA ILE A 382 20.54 -7.95 9.12
C ILE A 382 21.46 -9.08 9.50
N SER A 383 21.32 -9.61 10.73
CA SER A 383 22.14 -10.72 11.21
C SER A 383 21.49 -12.07 10.88
N TRP A 384 22.30 -13.02 10.45
CA TRP A 384 21.83 -14.32 9.97
C TRP A 384 22.14 -15.44 10.96
N ARG A 385 21.60 -16.60 10.70
CA ARG A 385 21.47 -17.70 11.64
C ARG A 385 22.77 -18.19 12.27
N GLY A 386 23.85 -18.26 11.50
CA GLY A 386 25.10 -18.89 11.97
C GLY A 386 25.68 -18.26 13.24
N TYR A 387 25.73 -16.94 13.30
CA TYR A 387 26.17 -16.20 14.48
C TYR A 387 25.35 -16.58 15.73
N TRP A 388 24.05 -16.63 15.59
CA TRP A 388 23.13 -16.90 16.71
C TRP A 388 23.23 -18.35 17.18
N GLN A 389 23.44 -19.29 16.26
CA GLN A 389 23.63 -20.70 16.60
C GLN A 389 24.87 -20.89 17.47
N GLU A 390 25.96 -20.25 17.12
CA GLU A 390 27.20 -20.31 17.91
C GLU A 390 27.01 -19.66 19.29
N LEU A 391 26.31 -18.52 19.36
CA LEU A 391 26.00 -17.88 20.63
C LEU A 391 25.16 -18.79 21.53
N ILE A 392 24.14 -19.45 20.98
CA ILE A 392 23.27 -20.38 21.71
C ILE A 392 24.08 -21.57 22.22
N GLU A 393 24.99 -22.12 21.43
CA GLU A 393 25.89 -23.21 21.86
C GLU A 393 26.68 -22.79 23.11
N THR A 394 27.16 -21.55 23.16
CA THR A 394 27.87 -21.01 24.32
C THR A 394 26.97 -20.87 25.54
N ILE A 395 25.73 -20.38 25.33
CA ILE A 395 24.76 -20.24 26.42
C ILE A 395 24.35 -21.60 26.98
N VAL A 396 24.19 -22.60 26.12
CA VAL A 396 23.91 -23.99 26.55
C VAL A 396 25.05 -24.53 27.41
N TRP A 397 26.29 -24.30 27.00
CA TRP A 397 27.46 -24.67 27.83
C TRP A 397 27.41 -24.00 29.21
N ALA A 398 27.13 -22.71 29.26
CA ALA A 398 27.05 -21.97 30.53
C ALA A 398 25.97 -22.54 31.46
N HIS A 399 24.78 -22.82 30.91
CA HIS A 399 23.70 -23.42 31.71
C HIS A 399 24.11 -24.79 32.27
N GLN A 400 24.71 -25.64 31.46
CA GLN A 400 25.14 -26.99 31.87
C GLN A 400 26.25 -26.97 32.92
N ARG A 401 27.00 -25.87 33.02
CA ARG A 401 28.10 -25.69 33.99
C ARG A 401 27.70 -24.89 35.23
N THR A 402 26.48 -24.37 35.27
CA THR A 402 26.04 -23.58 36.41
C THR A 402 25.42 -24.48 37.49
N PRO A 403 26.04 -24.59 38.67
CA PRO A 403 25.52 -25.40 39.77
C PRO A 403 24.10 -24.99 40.17
N LEU A 404 23.28 -25.94 40.54
CA LEU A 404 21.87 -25.83 40.91
C LEU A 404 20.97 -25.58 39.67
N ALA A 405 21.33 -24.69 38.77
CA ALA A 405 20.58 -24.44 37.56
C ALA A 405 20.60 -25.64 36.59
N ASN A 406 21.70 -26.40 36.56
CA ASN A 406 21.86 -27.57 35.69
C ASN A 406 21.11 -28.84 36.19
N LEU A 407 20.40 -28.73 37.29
CA LEU A 407 19.43 -29.75 37.72
C LEU A 407 18.23 -29.83 36.78
N VAL A 408 17.92 -28.74 36.14
CA VAL A 408 16.86 -28.61 35.15
C VAL A 408 17.49 -28.50 33.77
N GLY A 409 17.11 -29.36 32.85
CA GLY A 409 17.60 -29.34 31.48
C GLY A 409 16.47 -29.22 30.46
N TRP A 410 16.82 -28.78 29.25
CA TRP A 410 15.87 -28.71 28.16
C TRP A 410 15.45 -30.11 27.72
N ARG A 411 14.19 -30.24 27.33
CA ARG A 411 13.68 -31.42 26.64
C ARG A 411 14.16 -31.47 25.19
N ASP A 412 14.08 -30.30 24.52
CA ASP A 412 14.55 -30.13 23.14
C ASP A 412 15.77 -29.22 23.14
N LYS A 413 16.78 -29.58 22.34
CA LYS A 413 18.02 -28.81 22.23
C LYS A 413 17.74 -27.40 21.72
N PRO A 414 18.17 -26.34 22.41
CA PRO A 414 18.05 -24.98 21.93
C PRO A 414 18.83 -24.78 20.63
N VAL A 415 18.18 -24.21 19.63
CA VAL A 415 18.77 -23.91 18.32
C VAL A 415 18.34 -22.52 17.90
N ALA A 416 19.13 -21.89 17.00
CA ALA A 416 18.76 -20.62 16.40
C ALA A 416 17.51 -20.74 15.53
N LEU A 417 16.84 -19.64 15.29
CA LEU A 417 15.71 -19.55 14.37
C LEU A 417 16.13 -20.03 12.96
N SER A 418 15.22 -20.65 12.24
CA SER A 418 15.47 -20.96 10.83
C SER A 418 15.63 -19.66 10.01
N ILE A 419 16.20 -19.77 8.82
CA ILE A 419 16.40 -18.60 7.94
C ILE A 419 15.07 -17.89 7.63
N VAL A 420 14.05 -18.67 7.23
CA VAL A 420 12.72 -18.12 6.92
C VAL A 420 12.05 -17.58 8.18
N GLN A 421 12.17 -18.28 9.30
CA GLN A 421 11.60 -17.83 10.58
C GLN A 421 12.18 -16.48 11.02
N ALA A 422 13.48 -16.27 10.87
CA ALA A 422 14.11 -14.99 11.18
C ALA A 422 13.56 -13.87 10.32
N ARG A 423 13.32 -14.13 9.03
CA ARG A 423 12.67 -13.15 8.13
C ARG A 423 11.26 -12.80 8.60
N VAL A 424 10.47 -13.79 8.98
CA VAL A 424 9.10 -13.58 9.51
C VAL A 424 9.13 -12.75 10.80
N VAL A 425 9.97 -13.13 11.74
CA VAL A 425 10.07 -12.44 13.04
C VAL A 425 10.58 -11.00 12.86
N GLY A 426 11.58 -10.81 12.01
CA GLY A 426 12.10 -9.48 11.68
C GLY A 426 11.04 -8.61 11.00
N LEU A 427 10.33 -9.15 10.02
CA LEU A 427 9.24 -8.45 9.33
C LEU A 427 8.11 -8.09 10.30
N ALA A 428 7.74 -9.02 11.20
CA ALA A 428 6.69 -8.78 12.19
C ALA A 428 7.06 -7.64 13.15
N HIS A 429 8.30 -7.63 13.67
CA HIS A 429 8.77 -6.53 14.53
C HIS A 429 8.85 -5.21 13.78
N PHE A 430 9.35 -5.22 12.55
CA PHE A 430 9.39 -4.02 11.70
C PHE A 430 7.98 -3.47 11.48
N THR A 431 7.03 -4.32 11.13
CA THR A 431 5.64 -3.93 10.83
C THR A 431 4.91 -3.41 12.06
N VAL A 432 4.98 -4.14 13.17
CA VAL A 432 4.31 -3.74 14.43
C VAL A 432 4.90 -2.45 14.97
N GLY A 433 6.23 -2.33 15.00
CA GLY A 433 6.90 -1.09 15.43
C GLY A 433 6.54 0.10 14.55
N PHE A 434 6.44 -0.11 13.25
CA PHE A 434 6.01 0.90 12.28
C PHE A 434 4.58 1.39 12.59
N PHE A 435 3.65 0.47 12.81
CA PHE A 435 2.26 0.82 13.16
C PHE A 435 2.16 1.58 14.48
N LEU A 436 2.81 1.07 15.53
CA LEU A 436 2.74 1.69 16.85
C LEU A 436 3.32 3.10 16.84
N THR A 437 4.45 3.28 16.19
CA THR A 437 5.12 4.59 16.09
C THR A 437 4.24 5.61 15.39
N TYR A 438 3.71 5.25 14.21
CA TYR A 438 2.89 6.20 13.46
C TYR A 438 1.53 6.43 14.11
N ALA A 439 0.90 5.40 14.65
CA ALA A 439 -0.36 5.54 15.38
C ALA A 439 -0.21 6.49 16.57
N ALA A 440 0.86 6.37 17.33
CA ALA A 440 1.15 7.27 18.45
C ALA A 440 1.27 8.73 18.00
N PHE A 441 2.04 8.98 16.94
CA PHE A 441 2.18 10.32 16.38
C PHE A 441 0.85 10.85 15.83
N LEU A 442 0.13 10.04 15.05
CA LEU A 442 -1.14 10.42 14.44
C LEU A 442 -2.17 10.84 15.49
N ILE A 443 -2.36 10.01 16.52
CA ILE A 443 -3.36 10.25 17.55
C ILE A 443 -2.94 11.43 18.44
N ALA A 444 -1.70 11.48 18.89
CA ALA A 444 -1.23 12.57 19.75
C ALA A 444 -1.27 13.93 19.05
N SER A 445 -0.81 14.01 17.80
CA SER A 445 -0.80 15.26 17.06
C SER A 445 -2.19 15.74 16.66
N THR A 446 -3.17 14.85 16.58
CA THR A 446 -4.56 15.23 16.27
C THR A 446 -5.35 15.51 17.56
N SER A 447 -5.36 14.56 18.48
CA SER A 447 -6.08 14.70 19.76
C SER A 447 -5.51 15.83 20.63
N GLY A 448 -4.21 16.05 20.60
CA GLY A 448 -3.57 17.11 21.37
C GLY A 448 -3.98 18.51 20.94
N LYS A 449 -4.31 18.71 19.66
CA LYS A 449 -4.72 20.00 19.10
C LYS A 449 -6.23 20.24 19.15
N PHE A 450 -7.02 19.21 18.98
CA PHE A 450 -8.46 19.30 18.75
C PHE A 450 -9.30 18.53 19.78
N GLY A 451 -8.68 17.64 20.53
CA GLY A 451 -9.37 16.78 21.49
C GLY A 451 -9.60 17.34 22.89
#